data_0e64a319113bd0222ff25989984192ba
#
_entry.id   0e64a319113bd0222ff25989984192ba
#
_cell.length_a   1.000
_cell.length_b   1.000
_cell.length_c   1.000
_cell.angle_alpha   90.00
_cell.angle_beta   90.00
_cell.angle_gamma   90.00
#
_symmetry.space_group_name_H-M   'P 1'
#
loop_
_entity.id
_entity.type
_entity.pdbx_description
1 polymer ?
#
loop_
_entity_poly.entity_id
_entity_poly.type
_entity_poly.pdbx_seq_one_letter_code
_entity_poly.pdbx_strand_id
1 'polypeptide(L)'
;MAYSIDLSGRVAFITGASSGLGAQFARTLARAGAGVVLASRRVEKLKELRARIEGEGGDAHVIELDVTDHDSIKSAVAHAETEMGSIDILVNNSGVSTTQRIQDVTPEDYD
;
A
#
# COMPACT_ATOMS: atom_id res chain seq x y z
N MET A 1 -24.75 1.12 7.84
CA MET A 1 -24.25 2.10 7.83
C MET A 1 -24.23 2.80 6.69
N ALA A 2 -24.01 3.82 6.72
CA ALA A 2 -24.36 4.72 5.78
C ALA A 2 -23.36 4.93 4.69
N TYR A 3 -22.09 4.67 4.92
CA TYR A 3 -21.14 5.02 3.91
C TYR A 3 -20.51 3.82 3.28
N SER A 4 -20.43 3.85 1.98
CA SER A 4 -19.75 2.86 1.19
C SER A 4 -18.81 3.61 0.27
N ILE A 5 -17.52 3.40 0.44
CA ILE A 5 -16.52 4.01 -0.41
C ILE A 5 -16.17 3.02 -1.50
N ASP A 6 -16.28 3.45 -2.74
CA ASP A 6 -15.97 2.62 -3.89
C ASP A 6 -14.68 3.10 -4.52
N LEU A 7 -13.63 2.31 -4.40
CA LEU A 7 -12.33 2.61 -4.98
C LEU A 7 -12.02 1.70 -6.18
N SER A 8 -13.04 1.12 -6.77
CA SER A 8 -12.88 0.26 -7.94
C SER A 8 -12.13 1.00 -9.04
N GLY A 9 -11.13 0.36 -9.60
CA GLY A 9 -10.31 0.96 -10.64
C GLY A 9 -9.17 1.82 -10.12
N ARG A 10 -9.08 2.02 -8.81
CA ARG A 10 -7.97 2.77 -8.22
C ARG A 10 -6.86 1.83 -7.80
N VAL A 11 -5.64 2.35 -7.77
CA VAL A 11 -4.47 1.60 -7.34
C VAL A 11 -3.83 2.30 -6.16
N ALA A 12 -3.63 1.57 -5.08
CA ALA A 12 -3.00 2.09 -3.87
C ALA A 12 -1.64 1.44 -3.67
N PHE A 13 -0.62 2.24 -3.44
CA PHE A 13 0.73 1.77 -3.15
C PHE A 13 1.01 2.02 -1.67
N ILE A 14 1.29 0.96 -0.92
CA ILE A 14 1.41 1.04 0.53
C ILE A 14 2.80 0.58 0.95
N THR A 15 3.60 1.51 1.47
CA THR A 15 4.90 1.15 2.03
C THR A 15 4.72 0.71 3.47
N GLY A 16 5.63 -0.14 3.96
CA GLY A 16 5.51 -0.66 5.30
C GLY A 16 4.30 -1.55 5.51
N ALA A 17 3.85 -2.18 4.44
CA ALA A 17 2.62 -2.97 4.47
C ALA A 17 2.73 -4.22 5.34
N SER A 18 3.96 -4.60 5.71
CA SER A 18 4.15 -5.76 6.59
C SER A 18 3.84 -5.46 8.06
N SER A 19 3.72 -4.18 8.43
CA SER A 19 3.38 -3.82 9.80
C SER A 19 1.87 -3.95 10.02
N GLY A 20 1.46 -3.99 11.29
CA GLY A 20 0.03 -4.10 11.61
C GLY A 20 -0.80 -2.99 11.01
N LEU A 21 -0.32 -1.74 11.12
CA LEU A 21 -1.07 -0.60 10.62
C LEU A 21 -1.09 -0.57 9.09
N GLY A 22 0.07 -0.83 8.46
CA GLY A 22 0.13 -0.88 7.01
C GLY A 22 -0.72 -1.99 6.43
N ALA A 23 -0.72 -3.15 7.08
CA ALA A 23 -1.55 -4.28 6.66
C ALA A 23 -3.02 -3.93 6.78
N GLN A 24 -3.41 -3.22 7.83
CA GLN A 24 -4.80 -2.80 8.01
C GLN A 24 -5.23 -1.82 6.93
N PHE A 25 -4.38 -0.85 6.58
CA PHE A 25 -4.66 0.06 5.48
C PHE A 25 -4.88 -0.71 4.18
N ALA A 26 -3.99 -1.67 3.91
CA ALA A 26 -4.06 -2.42 2.67
C ALA A 26 -5.38 -3.19 2.56
N ARG A 27 -5.78 -3.85 3.65
CA ARG A 27 -7.03 -4.61 3.64
C ARG A 27 -8.24 -3.70 3.50
N THR A 28 -8.22 -2.56 4.18
CA THR A 28 -9.32 -1.60 4.10
C THR A 28 -9.50 -1.07 2.68
N LEU A 29 -8.38 -0.69 2.03
CA LEU A 29 -8.45 -0.17 0.68
C LEU A 29 -8.85 -1.26 -0.31
N ALA A 30 -8.36 -2.48 -0.12
CA ALA A 30 -8.74 -3.60 -0.99
C ALA A 30 -10.22 -3.91 -0.86
N ARG A 31 -10.77 -3.84 0.34
CA ARG A 31 -12.20 -4.07 0.55
C ARG A 31 -13.05 -3.01 -0.13
N ALA A 32 -12.51 -1.82 -0.27
CA ALA A 32 -13.19 -0.74 -0.98
C ALA A 32 -13.07 -0.87 -2.51
N GLY A 33 -12.33 -1.85 -2.99
CA GLY A 33 -12.23 -2.13 -4.41
C GLY A 33 -10.90 -1.75 -5.05
N ALA A 34 -9.98 -1.13 -4.31
CA ALA A 34 -8.69 -0.75 -4.87
C ALA A 34 -7.81 -1.97 -5.10
N GLY A 35 -7.04 -1.94 -6.18
CA GLY A 35 -5.91 -2.84 -6.31
C GLY A 35 -4.82 -2.30 -5.41
N VAL A 36 -4.15 -3.16 -4.63
CA VAL A 36 -3.16 -2.70 -3.69
C VAL A 36 -1.79 -3.26 -4.02
N VAL A 37 -0.77 -2.42 -3.91
CA VAL A 37 0.63 -2.82 -4.02
C VAL A 37 1.21 -2.79 -2.62
N LEU A 38 1.68 -3.93 -2.18
CA LEU A 38 2.20 -4.12 -0.83
C LEU A 38 3.72 -4.07 -0.87
N ALA A 39 4.32 -3.10 -0.23
CA ALA A 39 5.77 -2.89 -0.33
C ALA A 39 6.42 -2.88 1.04
N SER A 40 7.45 -3.68 1.23
CA SER A 40 8.31 -3.64 2.39
C SER A 40 9.50 -4.57 2.15
N ARG A 41 10.44 -4.61 3.08
CA ARG A 41 11.55 -5.55 3.00
C ARG A 41 11.14 -6.95 3.44
N ARG A 42 10.03 -7.10 4.16
CA ARG A 42 9.60 -8.39 4.72
C ARG A 42 8.65 -9.09 3.77
N VAL A 43 9.21 -9.60 2.70
CA VAL A 43 8.43 -10.18 1.59
C VAL A 43 7.53 -11.32 2.05
N GLU A 44 8.00 -12.15 2.98
CA GLU A 44 7.18 -13.28 3.43
C GLU A 44 5.89 -12.81 4.10
N LYS A 45 5.97 -11.75 4.89
CA LYS A 45 4.77 -11.20 5.52
C LYS A 45 3.85 -10.56 4.48
N LEU A 46 4.42 -9.96 3.44
CA LEU A 46 3.61 -9.41 2.36
C LEU A 46 2.87 -10.50 1.60
N LYS A 47 3.51 -11.65 1.41
CA LYS A 47 2.87 -12.76 0.72
C LYS A 47 1.70 -13.31 1.52
N GLU A 48 1.84 -13.36 2.85
CA GLU A 48 0.75 -13.78 3.71
C GLU A 48 -0.43 -12.80 3.62
N LEU A 49 -0.11 -11.51 3.63
CA LEU A 49 -1.13 -10.48 3.51
C LEU A 49 -1.82 -10.54 2.16
N ARG A 50 -1.04 -10.73 1.09
CA ARG A 50 -1.62 -10.86 -0.25
C ARG A 50 -2.60 -12.03 -0.31
N ALA A 51 -2.21 -13.17 0.24
CA ALA A 51 -3.08 -14.33 0.24
C ALA A 51 -4.39 -14.04 0.97
N ARG A 52 -4.30 -13.29 2.07
CA ARG A 52 -5.49 -12.93 2.83
C ARG A 52 -6.39 -11.99 2.04
N ILE A 53 -5.80 -11.00 1.40
CA ILE A 53 -6.57 -10.04 0.59
C ILE A 53 -7.23 -10.75 -0.58
N GLU A 54 -6.48 -11.61 -1.27
CA GLU A 54 -7.03 -12.34 -2.41
C GLU A 54 -8.12 -13.32 -1.97
N GLY A 55 -7.97 -13.89 -0.79
CA GLY A 55 -8.99 -14.76 -0.23
C GLY A 55 -10.28 -14.02 0.08
N GLU A 56 -10.21 -12.71 0.26
CA GLU A 56 -11.37 -11.85 0.50
C GLU A 56 -11.90 -11.23 -0.81
N GLY A 57 -11.35 -11.65 -1.94
CA GLY A 57 -11.81 -11.16 -3.24
C GLY A 57 -11.07 -9.94 -3.76
N GLY A 58 -10.02 -9.51 -3.07
CA GLY A 58 -9.25 -8.35 -3.49
C GLY A 58 -8.12 -8.68 -4.46
N ASP A 59 -7.44 -7.64 -4.90
CA ASP A 59 -6.32 -7.74 -5.83
C ASP A 59 -5.10 -7.12 -5.17
N ALA A 60 -4.03 -7.89 -5.02
CA ALA A 60 -2.83 -7.43 -4.32
C ALA A 60 -1.57 -7.91 -5.02
N HIS A 61 -0.58 -7.02 -5.08
CA HIS A 61 0.74 -7.32 -5.61
C HIS A 61 1.78 -7.05 -4.54
N VAL A 62 2.87 -7.81 -4.57
CA VAL A 62 3.94 -7.70 -3.59
C VAL A 62 5.19 -7.18 -4.26
N ILE A 63 5.82 -6.17 -3.66
CA ILE A 63 7.09 -5.63 -4.14
C ILE A 63 8.04 -5.52 -2.96
N GLU A 64 9.25 -6.04 -3.11
CA GLU A 64 10.29 -5.83 -2.11
C GLU A 64 10.80 -4.40 -2.24
N LEU A 65 10.84 -3.68 -1.13
CA LEU A 65 11.22 -2.27 -1.16
C LEU A 65 12.01 -1.91 0.08
N ASP A 66 13.15 -1.28 -0.12
CA ASP A 66 13.91 -0.66 0.95
C ASP A 66 13.69 0.85 0.86
N VAL A 67 12.95 1.40 1.82
CA VAL A 67 12.59 2.81 1.77
C VAL A 67 13.75 3.76 2.06
N THR A 68 14.90 3.23 2.48
CA THR A 68 16.09 4.06 2.66
C THR A 68 16.80 4.32 1.35
N ASP A 69 16.40 3.65 0.28
CA ASP A 69 17.02 3.77 -1.04
C ASP A 69 16.01 4.45 -1.98
N HIS A 70 16.27 5.71 -2.32
CA HIS A 70 15.37 6.48 -3.19
C HIS A 70 15.22 5.86 -4.58
N ASP A 71 16.30 5.28 -5.11
CA ASP A 71 16.22 4.65 -6.43
C ASP A 71 15.33 3.42 -6.39
N SER A 72 15.37 2.69 -5.27
CA SER A 72 14.51 1.54 -5.06
C SER A 72 13.04 1.94 -5.04
N ILE A 73 12.74 3.08 -4.40
CA ILE A 73 11.36 3.58 -4.35
C ILE A 73 10.87 3.92 -5.75
N LYS A 74 11.70 4.64 -6.53
CA LYS A 74 11.31 5.02 -7.88
C LYS A 74 11.11 3.79 -8.76
N SER A 75 11.99 2.82 -8.65
CA SER A 75 11.88 1.59 -9.43
C SER A 75 10.63 0.81 -9.05
N ALA A 76 10.33 0.75 -7.76
CA ALA A 76 9.15 0.02 -7.28
C ALA A 76 7.86 0.66 -7.78
N VAL A 77 7.80 2.00 -7.74
CA VAL A 77 6.61 2.71 -8.23
C VAL A 77 6.45 2.50 -9.73
N ALA A 78 7.54 2.61 -10.50
CA ALA A 78 7.48 2.40 -11.93
C ALA A 78 7.03 0.97 -12.27
N HIS A 79 7.55 0.00 -11.54
CA HIS A 79 7.18 -1.39 -11.75
C HIS A 79 5.68 -1.60 -11.43
N ALA A 80 5.23 -1.03 -10.34
CA ALA A 80 3.82 -1.13 -9.95
C ALA A 80 2.91 -0.52 -11.01
N GLU A 81 3.31 0.62 -11.56
CA GLU A 81 2.51 1.27 -12.59
C GLU A 81 2.46 0.46 -13.88
N THR A 82 3.54 -0.26 -14.17
CA THR A 82 3.55 -1.16 -15.33
C THR A 82 2.58 -2.32 -15.14
N GLU A 83 2.51 -2.85 -13.92
CA GLU A 83 1.70 -4.03 -13.63
C GLU A 83 0.23 -3.69 -13.41
N MET A 84 -0.06 -2.56 -12.78
CA MET A 84 -1.42 -2.27 -12.31
C MET A 84 -2.01 -0.97 -12.84
N GLY A 85 -1.21 -0.16 -13.51
CA GLY A 85 -1.66 1.15 -13.98
C GLY A 85 -1.24 2.26 -13.02
N SER A 86 -1.69 3.46 -13.31
CA SER A 86 -1.29 4.64 -12.54
C SER A 86 -1.68 4.51 -11.07
N ILE A 87 -0.77 4.89 -10.20
CA ILE A 87 -1.02 4.87 -8.77
C ILE A 87 -1.83 6.09 -8.39
N ASP A 88 -2.98 5.86 -7.76
CA ASP A 88 -3.90 6.92 -7.34
C ASP A 88 -3.73 7.29 -5.89
N ILE A 89 -3.30 6.35 -5.06
CA ILE A 89 -3.23 6.51 -3.61
C ILE A 89 -1.86 6.04 -3.15
N LEU A 90 -1.16 6.89 -2.41
CA LEU A 90 0.13 6.51 -1.83
C LEU A 90 0.02 6.59 -0.31
N VAL A 91 0.24 5.46 0.35
CA VAL A 91 0.29 5.40 1.80
C VAL A 91 1.72 5.10 2.21
N ASN A 92 2.41 6.09 2.72
CA ASN A 92 3.79 5.91 3.16
C ASN A 92 3.82 5.63 4.65
N ASN A 93 3.62 4.38 5.00
CA ASN A 93 3.57 3.96 6.39
C ASN A 93 4.96 3.70 6.97
N SER A 94 5.96 3.45 6.11
CA SER A 94 7.30 3.11 6.56
C SER A 94 7.99 4.25 7.27
N GLY A 95 7.70 5.48 6.89
CA GLY A 95 8.34 6.64 7.48
C GLY A 95 7.58 7.21 8.65
N VAL A 96 6.48 6.59 9.05
CA VAL A 96 5.65 7.12 10.15
C VAL A 96 6.25 6.68 11.48
N SER A 97 6.63 7.64 12.30
CA SER A 97 7.08 7.34 13.64
C SER A 97 5.85 7.24 14.56
N THR A 98 6.08 6.79 15.77
CA THR A 98 4.99 6.67 16.74
C THR A 98 4.38 8.01 17.10
N THR A 99 5.09 9.10 16.82
CA THR A 99 4.58 10.43 17.13
C THR A 99 3.82 11.06 15.98
N GLN A 100 3.87 10.46 14.79
CA GLN A 100 3.12 10.99 13.66
C GLN A 100 1.73 10.37 13.61
N ARG A 101 0.78 11.19 13.28
CA ARG A 101 -0.58 10.72 13.15
C ARG A 101 -0.90 10.45 11.70
N ILE A 102 -1.93 9.66 11.48
CA ILE A 102 -2.32 9.27 10.13
C ILE A 102 -2.60 10.48 9.25
N GLN A 103 -3.23 11.49 9.79
CA GLN A 103 -3.54 12.67 9.00
C GLN A 103 -2.31 13.44 8.53
N ASP A 104 -1.14 13.13 9.09
CA ASP A 104 0.10 13.74 8.62
C ASP A 104 0.66 13.02 7.41
N VAL A 105 0.05 11.90 7.04
CA VAL A 105 0.51 11.07 5.93
C VAL A 105 -0.29 11.45 4.70
N THR A 106 -0.02 12.62 4.18
CA THR A 106 -0.63 13.08 2.94
C THR A 106 0.48 13.32 1.93
N PRO A 107 0.17 13.32 0.64
CA PRO A 107 1.20 13.59 -0.36
C PRO A 107 1.93 14.90 -0.14
N GLU A 108 1.24 15.91 0.33
CA GLU A 108 1.86 17.21 0.59
C GLU A 108 2.84 17.15 1.74
N ASP A 109 2.55 16.31 2.73
CA ASP A 109 3.40 16.19 3.90
C ASP A 109 4.64 15.37 3.65
N TYR A 110 4.66 14.61 2.60
CA TYR A 110 5.79 13.75 2.26
C TYR A 110 6.72 14.33 1.24
N ASP A 111 6.50 15.54 0.86
CA ASP A 111 7.37 16.20 -0.11
C ASP A 111 8.77 16.50 0.41
#